data_ac12bf2b1c8d7fb0a552278b11fdaa4f
#
_entry.id   ac12bf2b1c8d7fb0a552278b11fdaa4f
#
_cell.length_a   1.000
_cell.length_b   1.000
_cell.length_c   1.000
_cell.angle_alpha   90.00
_cell.angle_beta   90.00
_cell.angle_gamma   90.00
#
_symmetry.space_group_name_H-M   'P 1'
#
loop_
_entity.id
_entity.type
_entity.pdbx_description
1 polymer ?
#
loop_
_entity_poly.entity_id
_entity_poly.type
_entity_poly.pdbx_seq_one_letter_code
_entity_poly.pdbx_strand_id
1 'polypeptide(L)'
;MTSDMTEWEKARVYYTWICENCVYDYDATENSLSHIPYSLFTEGTAVCDGYTGAYNLLLKLEGIDCYALSNSGHIWTVASLDGTEVHIDTTWGDSGPTPDYTFFAMTPAESWQQHPW
;
A
#
# COMPACT_ATOMS: atom_id res chain seq x y z
N MET A 1 8.87 -15.72 -0.70
CA MET A 1 9.90 -15.01 0.09
C MET A 1 10.57 -15.96 1.05
N THR A 2 11.77 -15.65 1.44
CA THR A 2 12.53 -16.49 2.36
C THR A 2 12.33 -16.03 3.81
N SER A 3 12.50 -16.95 4.76
CA SER A 3 12.26 -16.66 6.17
C SER A 3 13.33 -15.76 6.82
N ASP A 4 14.47 -15.57 6.15
CA ASP A 4 15.56 -14.73 6.64
C ASP A 4 15.50 -13.27 6.16
N MET A 5 14.46 -12.91 5.39
CA MET A 5 14.24 -11.52 5.01
C MET A 5 13.73 -10.71 6.21
N THR A 6 14.20 -9.47 6.34
CA THR A 6 13.68 -8.54 7.33
C THR A 6 12.25 -8.13 6.98
N GLU A 7 11.51 -7.58 7.95
CA GLU A 7 10.17 -7.04 7.68
C GLU A 7 10.22 -5.92 6.65
N TRP A 8 11.25 -5.09 6.70
CA TRP A 8 11.49 -4.03 5.72
C TRP A 8 11.61 -4.59 4.30
N GLU A 9 12.43 -5.63 4.14
CA GLU A 9 12.63 -6.28 2.84
C GLU A 9 11.34 -6.90 2.31
N LYS A 10 10.60 -7.60 3.16
CA LYS A 10 9.31 -8.19 2.80
C LYS A 10 8.30 -7.12 2.37
N ALA A 11 8.20 -6.05 3.13
CA ALA A 11 7.30 -4.94 2.81
C ALA A 11 7.64 -4.30 1.47
N ARG A 12 8.93 -4.17 1.17
CA ARG A 12 9.39 -3.60 -0.10
C ARG A 12 9.08 -4.53 -1.29
N VAL A 13 9.22 -5.83 -1.11
CA VAL A 13 8.89 -6.81 -2.16
C VAL A 13 7.40 -6.71 -2.51
N TYR A 14 6.52 -6.67 -1.52
CA TYR A 14 5.08 -6.55 -1.77
C TYR A 14 4.70 -5.20 -2.37
N TYR A 15 5.34 -4.13 -1.93
CA TYR A 15 5.15 -2.79 -2.51
C TYR A 15 5.47 -2.80 -4.01
N THR A 16 6.62 -3.34 -4.36
CA THR A 16 7.06 -3.45 -5.75
C THR A 16 6.09 -4.30 -6.56
N TRP A 17 5.67 -5.45 -6.02
CA TRP A 17 4.75 -6.34 -6.70
C TRP A 17 3.41 -5.65 -7.02
N ILE A 18 2.85 -4.96 -6.04
CA ILE A 18 1.58 -4.24 -6.24
C ILE A 18 1.74 -3.17 -7.31
N CYS A 19 2.79 -2.37 -7.23
CA CYS A 19 3.02 -1.30 -8.21
C CYS A 19 3.24 -1.85 -9.63
N GLU A 20 3.83 -3.03 -9.76
CA GLU A 20 4.10 -3.64 -11.06
C GLU A 20 2.92 -4.42 -11.64
N ASN A 21 1.99 -4.86 -10.78
CA ASN A 21 0.90 -5.77 -11.18
C ASN A 21 -0.50 -5.16 -11.05
N CYS A 22 -0.60 -3.91 -10.64
CA CYS A 22 -1.90 -3.26 -10.47
C CYS A 22 -1.94 -1.93 -11.22
N VAL A 23 -3.14 -1.58 -11.70
CA VAL A 23 -3.41 -0.30 -12.36
C VAL A 23 -4.54 0.39 -11.60
N TYR A 24 -4.41 1.70 -11.38
CA TYR A 24 -5.44 2.47 -10.69
C TYR A 24 -6.72 2.52 -11.52
N ASP A 25 -7.86 2.29 -10.90
CA ASP A 25 -9.16 2.30 -11.56
C ASP A 25 -9.75 3.71 -11.52
N TYR A 26 -9.50 4.50 -12.57
CA TYR A 26 -10.01 5.87 -12.70
C TYR A 26 -11.51 5.92 -12.99
N ASP A 27 -12.12 4.80 -13.35
CA ASP A 27 -13.56 4.72 -13.66
C ASP A 27 -14.38 4.19 -12.49
N ALA A 28 -13.76 3.98 -11.33
CA ALA A 28 -14.44 3.40 -10.17
C ALA A 28 -15.56 4.31 -9.65
N THR A 29 -16.64 3.67 -9.22
CA THR A 29 -17.75 4.30 -8.52
C THR A 29 -17.78 3.79 -7.08
N GLU A 30 -18.67 4.31 -6.24
CA GLU A 30 -18.81 3.88 -4.84
C GLU A 30 -19.07 2.36 -4.71
N ASN A 31 -19.71 1.76 -5.72
CA ASN A 31 -20.07 0.35 -5.70
C ASN A 31 -19.09 -0.56 -6.43
N SER A 32 -17.98 -0.02 -6.93
CA SER A 32 -17.00 -0.81 -7.67
C SER A 32 -16.25 -1.78 -6.76
N LEU A 33 -15.93 -2.96 -7.27
CA LEU A 33 -15.09 -3.95 -6.57
C LEU A 33 -13.67 -3.44 -6.35
N SER A 34 -13.27 -2.37 -7.07
CA SER A 34 -11.95 -1.73 -6.93
C SER A 34 -11.67 -1.21 -5.52
N HIS A 35 -12.70 -1.08 -4.67
CA HIS A 35 -12.56 -0.67 -3.27
C HIS A 35 -12.12 -1.82 -2.36
N ILE A 36 -12.07 -3.04 -2.85
CA ILE A 36 -11.71 -4.20 -2.03
C ILE A 36 -10.49 -4.93 -2.63
N PRO A 37 -9.71 -5.64 -1.81
CA PRO A 37 -8.52 -6.35 -2.29
C PRO A 37 -8.80 -7.38 -3.38
N TYR A 38 -10.00 -7.95 -3.42
CA TYR A 38 -10.39 -8.95 -4.42
C TYR A 38 -10.10 -8.47 -5.85
N SER A 39 -10.46 -7.22 -6.17
CA SER A 39 -10.26 -6.68 -7.51
C SER A 39 -8.77 -6.59 -7.87
N LEU A 40 -7.92 -6.20 -6.92
CA LEU A 40 -6.48 -6.13 -7.16
C LEU A 40 -5.92 -7.50 -7.52
N PHE A 41 -6.29 -8.53 -6.76
CA PHE A 41 -5.73 -9.87 -6.97
C PHE A 41 -6.34 -10.61 -8.17
N THR A 42 -7.55 -10.25 -8.60
CA THR A 42 -8.24 -10.95 -9.70
C THR A 42 -8.22 -10.17 -11.00
N GLU A 43 -8.38 -8.84 -10.95
CA GLU A 43 -8.49 -7.98 -12.14
C GLU A 43 -7.25 -7.12 -12.36
N GLY A 44 -6.39 -6.99 -11.36
CA GLY A 44 -5.22 -6.10 -11.44
C GLY A 44 -5.58 -4.63 -11.41
N THR A 45 -6.75 -4.27 -10.87
CA THR A 45 -7.21 -2.88 -10.76
C THR A 45 -7.73 -2.60 -9.37
N ALA A 46 -7.53 -1.38 -8.89
CA ALA A 46 -8.03 -0.95 -7.58
C ALA A 46 -8.00 0.58 -7.46
N VAL A 47 -8.71 1.09 -6.46
CA VAL A 47 -8.52 2.45 -5.95
C VAL A 47 -7.80 2.38 -4.60
N CYS A 48 -7.59 3.52 -3.93
CA CYS A 48 -6.78 3.56 -2.71
C CYS A 48 -7.22 2.56 -1.63
N ASP A 49 -8.52 2.34 -1.47
CA ASP A 49 -9.05 1.34 -0.51
C ASP A 49 -8.58 -0.07 -0.85
N GLY A 50 -8.67 -0.44 -2.13
CA GLY A 50 -8.25 -1.75 -2.60
C GLY A 50 -6.75 -1.95 -2.53
N TYR A 51 -5.97 -0.93 -2.93
CA TYR A 51 -4.51 -0.96 -2.80
C TYR A 51 -4.09 -1.15 -1.34
N THR A 52 -4.62 -0.32 -0.45
CA THR A 52 -4.26 -0.35 0.97
C THR A 52 -4.68 -1.65 1.62
N GLY A 53 -5.91 -2.10 1.35
CA GLY A 53 -6.43 -3.36 1.90
C GLY A 53 -5.62 -4.56 1.45
N ALA A 54 -5.27 -4.61 0.17
CA ALA A 54 -4.46 -5.70 -0.38
C ALA A 54 -3.04 -5.71 0.22
N TYR A 55 -2.41 -4.55 0.29
CA TYR A 55 -1.08 -4.43 0.85
C TYR A 55 -1.06 -4.83 2.33
N ASN A 56 -2.01 -4.33 3.11
CA ASN A 56 -2.13 -4.68 4.53
C ASN A 56 -2.36 -6.17 4.71
N LEU A 57 -3.16 -6.80 3.86
CA LEU A 57 -3.39 -8.24 3.91
C LEU A 57 -2.08 -9.01 3.71
N LEU A 58 -1.29 -8.62 2.72
CA LEU A 58 0.00 -9.26 2.46
C LEU A 58 0.96 -9.11 3.63
N LEU A 59 1.04 -7.91 4.23
CA LEU A 59 1.88 -7.68 5.40
C LEU A 59 1.43 -8.52 6.59
N LYS A 60 0.12 -8.61 6.83
CA LYS A 60 -0.42 -9.41 7.94
C LYS A 60 -0.14 -10.89 7.77
N LEU A 61 -0.14 -11.40 6.55
CA LEU A 61 0.22 -12.79 6.27
C LEU A 61 1.68 -13.09 6.65
N GLU A 62 2.54 -12.07 6.67
CA GLU A 62 3.93 -12.19 7.11
C GLU A 62 4.11 -11.87 8.59
N GLY A 63 3.03 -11.63 9.33
CA GLY A 63 3.10 -11.28 10.75
C GLY A 63 3.53 -9.85 11.03
N ILE A 64 3.46 -8.96 10.03
CA ILE A 64 3.85 -7.56 10.16
C ILE A 64 2.65 -6.74 10.65
N ASP A 65 2.83 -6.01 11.75
CA ASP A 65 1.79 -5.14 12.28
C ASP A 65 1.55 -3.96 11.35
N CYS A 66 0.31 -3.75 10.96
CA CYS A 66 -0.08 -2.63 10.11
C CYS A 66 -1.56 -2.30 10.28
N TYR A 67 -1.90 -1.08 9.90
CA TYR A 67 -3.30 -0.64 9.85
C TYR A 67 -3.46 0.42 8.75
N ALA A 68 -4.71 0.71 8.40
CA ALA A 68 -5.03 1.74 7.43
C ALA A 68 -5.26 3.07 8.16
N LEU A 69 -4.72 4.14 7.61
CA LEU A 69 -4.95 5.50 8.06
C LEU A 69 -5.58 6.30 6.93
N SER A 70 -6.58 7.08 7.22
CA SER A 70 -7.28 7.85 6.19
C SER A 70 -7.43 9.31 6.60
N ASN A 71 -7.51 10.18 5.60
CA ASN A 71 -7.97 11.55 5.75
C ASN A 71 -9.27 11.72 4.96
N SER A 72 -9.70 12.94 4.70
CA SER A 72 -10.98 13.20 4.04
C SER A 72 -11.03 12.77 2.57
N GLY A 73 -9.91 12.44 1.94
CA GLY A 73 -9.88 12.11 0.51
C GLY A 73 -9.01 10.95 0.13
N HIS A 74 -8.33 10.29 1.08
CA HIS A 74 -7.38 9.24 0.76
C HIS A 74 -7.18 8.29 1.94
N ILE A 75 -6.60 7.13 1.65
CA ILE A 75 -6.28 6.09 2.65
C ILE A 75 -4.93 5.44 2.26
N TRP A 76 -4.12 5.13 3.26
CA TRP A 76 -2.80 4.50 3.07
C TRP A 76 -2.46 3.63 4.26
N THR A 77 -1.29 2.98 4.22
CA THR A 77 -0.85 2.03 5.24
C THR A 77 0.09 2.69 6.25
N VAL A 78 -0.10 2.36 7.53
CA VAL A 78 0.89 2.59 8.58
C VAL A 78 1.35 1.22 9.06
N ALA A 79 2.65 0.98 9.06
CA ALA A 79 3.21 -0.32 9.43
C ALA A 79 4.37 -0.16 10.41
N SER A 80 4.58 -1.19 11.24
CA SER A 80 5.77 -1.28 12.08
C SER A 80 6.73 -2.25 11.41
N LEU A 81 7.82 -1.72 10.87
CA LEU A 81 8.84 -2.53 10.20
C LEU A 81 10.08 -2.61 11.08
N ASP A 82 10.37 -3.81 11.57
CA ASP A 82 11.52 -4.06 12.44
C ASP A 82 11.53 -3.10 13.65
N GLY A 83 10.34 -2.80 14.18
CA GLY A 83 10.15 -1.93 15.33
C GLY A 83 10.05 -0.44 15.03
N THR A 84 10.07 -0.03 13.77
CA THR A 84 9.98 1.37 13.37
C THR A 84 8.65 1.64 12.65
N GLU A 85 7.89 2.63 13.12
CA GLU A 85 6.64 3.02 12.48
C GLU A 85 6.93 3.83 11.22
N VAL A 86 6.36 3.38 10.10
CA VAL A 86 6.49 4.05 8.80
C VAL A 86 5.14 4.12 8.11
N HIS A 87 5.00 5.08 7.19
CA HIS A 87 3.83 5.22 6.34
C HIS A 87 4.17 4.77 4.92
N ILE A 88 3.25 4.03 4.30
CA ILE A 88 3.47 3.44 2.98
C ILE A 88 2.21 3.66 2.14
N ASP A 89 2.37 4.30 0.98
CA ASP A 89 1.25 4.60 0.09
C ASP A 89 1.45 3.89 -1.26
N THR A 90 0.88 2.71 -1.39
CA THR A 90 0.99 1.90 -2.60
C THR A 90 0.24 2.53 -3.78
N THR A 91 -0.84 3.27 -3.52
CA THR A 91 -1.60 3.94 -4.56
C THR A 91 -0.76 5.01 -5.25
N TRP A 92 -0.15 5.90 -4.48
CA TRP A 92 0.69 6.96 -5.02
C TRP A 92 2.03 6.44 -5.52
N GLY A 93 2.50 5.32 -4.97
CA GLY A 93 3.69 4.65 -5.46
C GLY A 93 3.50 4.06 -6.86
N ASP A 94 2.26 3.79 -7.25
CA ASP A 94 1.89 3.25 -8.57
C ASP A 94 1.41 4.36 -9.50
N SER A 95 2.12 5.47 -9.57
CA SER A 95 1.72 6.65 -10.35
C SER A 95 2.45 6.80 -11.68
N GLY A 96 3.37 5.89 -12.00
CA GLY A 96 4.18 5.95 -13.22
C GLY A 96 4.54 4.57 -13.75
N PRO A 97 5.40 4.50 -14.77
CA PRO A 97 5.76 3.22 -15.41
C PRO A 97 6.60 2.30 -14.52
N THR A 98 7.20 2.84 -13.46
CA THR A 98 7.98 2.07 -12.49
C THR A 98 7.52 2.45 -11.08
N PRO A 99 7.72 1.58 -10.07
CA PRO A 99 7.37 1.91 -8.69
C PRO A 99 8.09 3.18 -8.20
N ASP A 100 7.36 4.06 -7.55
CA ASP A 100 7.91 5.26 -6.94
C ASP A 100 8.15 5.01 -5.46
N TYR A 101 9.39 4.81 -5.06
CA TYR A 101 9.75 4.48 -3.68
C TYR A 101 9.76 5.69 -2.74
N THR A 102 9.45 6.90 -3.25
CA THR A 102 9.22 8.07 -2.40
C THR A 102 8.12 7.82 -1.36
N PHE A 103 7.12 7.03 -1.75
CA PHE A 103 5.96 6.72 -0.89
C PHE A 103 6.13 5.39 -0.14
N PHE A 104 7.31 4.80 -0.19
CA PHE A 104 7.62 3.61 0.59
C PHE A 104 8.37 3.99 1.85
N ALA A 105 7.83 3.54 2.99
CA ALA A 105 8.47 3.70 4.30
C ALA A 105 8.81 5.15 4.65
N MET A 106 7.86 6.04 4.41
CA MET A 106 7.96 7.44 4.84
C MET A 106 7.95 7.52 6.35
N THR A 107 8.71 8.46 6.92
CA THR A 107 8.52 8.81 8.33
C THR A 107 7.14 9.45 8.51
N PRO A 108 6.56 9.45 9.73
CA PRO A 108 5.29 10.15 9.96
C PRO A 108 5.33 11.62 9.52
N ALA A 109 6.45 12.30 9.71
CA ALA A 109 6.60 13.70 9.29
C ALA A 109 6.58 13.85 7.78
N GLU A 110 7.26 12.96 7.04
CA GLU A 110 7.24 12.96 5.58
C GLU A 110 5.85 12.66 5.04
N SER A 111 5.16 11.70 5.66
CA SER A 111 3.78 11.35 5.28
C SER A 111 2.83 12.51 5.51
N TRP A 112 2.98 13.24 6.63
CA TRP A 112 2.17 14.41 6.93
C TRP A 112 2.28 15.48 5.83
N GLN A 113 3.48 15.69 5.29
CA GLN A 113 3.69 16.67 4.23
C GLN A 113 3.04 16.25 2.90
N GLN A 114 2.95 14.94 2.64
CA GLN A 114 2.33 14.42 1.42
C GLN A 114 0.81 14.36 1.52
N HIS A 115 0.29 13.92 2.66
CA HIS A 115 -1.15 13.78 2.89
C HIS A 115 -1.47 13.97 4.37
N PRO A 116 -1.64 15.23 4.81
CA PRO A 116 -1.98 15.51 6.21
C PRO A 116 -3.26 14.78 6.64
N TRP A 117 -3.22 14.28 7.86
CA TRP A 117 -4.38 13.58 8.42
C TRP A 117 -4.97 14.27 9.64
#